data_ea80b918635ed18164193d119a8da864
#
_entry.id   ea80b918635ed18164193d119a8da864
#
_cell.length_a   1.000
_cell.length_b   1.000
_cell.length_c   1.000
_cell.angle_alpha   90.00
_cell.angle_beta   90.00
_cell.angle_gamma   90.00
#
_symmetry.space_group_name_H-M   'P 1'
#
loop_
_entity.id
_entity.type
_entity.pdbx_description
1 polymer ?
#
loop_
_entity_poly.entity_id
_entity_poly.type
_entity_poly.pdbx_seq_one_letter_code
_entity_poly.pdbx_strand_id
1 'polypeptide(L)'
;IITDCDGVLLDWAFAFDVWMREQGYFRLPNTDHHFSQAKRYGIPENEALDKVHEFNQTGALGFIPAFKDSVEYVTRLGREGWRFDVVTMIGKDKYAHRLRKINLQHLFGDVFDNIYCSGDFRLPKKEILKPYTGLNYIWVEDRLDYAKDGLEVGLDTIVMDWPYNREGWEGKRVKSWKEIYDYATH
;
A
#
# COMPACT_ATOMS: atom_id res chain seq x y z
N ILE A 1 -7.12 3.39 12.65
CA ILE A 1 -7.13 3.22 11.19
C ILE A 1 -6.27 2.03 10.82
N ILE A 2 -6.76 1.16 9.94
CA ILE A 2 -5.98 0.11 9.31
C ILE A 2 -5.66 0.58 7.89
N THR A 3 -4.44 0.39 7.42
CA THR A 3 -4.02 0.90 6.12
C THR A 3 -3.14 -0.11 5.37
N ASP A 4 -3.27 -0.15 4.05
CA ASP A 4 -2.22 -0.70 3.21
C ASP A 4 -0.98 0.21 3.21
N CYS A 5 0.09 -0.25 2.64
CA CYS A 5 1.36 0.45 2.60
C CYS A 5 1.68 1.02 1.22
N ASP A 6 1.84 0.13 0.24
CA ASP A 6 2.28 0.49 -1.11
C ASP A 6 1.13 1.07 -1.93
N GLY A 7 1.28 2.27 -2.50
CA GLY A 7 0.18 2.97 -3.17
C GLY A 7 -0.77 3.73 -2.23
N VAL A 8 -0.57 3.61 -0.90
CA VAL A 8 -1.36 4.32 0.11
C VAL A 8 -0.48 5.21 0.99
N LEU A 9 0.52 4.67 1.65
CA LEU A 9 1.49 5.41 2.45
C LEU A 9 2.76 5.74 1.67
N LEU A 10 3.25 4.76 0.92
CA LEU A 10 4.54 4.78 0.22
C LEU A 10 4.36 4.71 -1.29
N ASP A 11 5.19 5.45 -2.01
CA ASP A 11 5.28 5.41 -3.48
C ASP A 11 6.20 4.28 -3.95
N TRP A 12 5.73 3.04 -3.76
CA TRP A 12 6.43 1.84 -4.21
C TRP A 12 6.64 1.85 -5.73
N ALA A 13 5.62 2.32 -6.47
CA ALA A 13 5.67 2.32 -7.93
C ALA A 13 6.80 3.21 -8.46
N PHE A 14 7.02 4.37 -7.85
CA PHE A 14 8.15 5.24 -8.18
C PHE A 14 9.50 4.57 -7.86
N ALA A 15 9.65 4.01 -6.67
CA ALA A 15 10.89 3.36 -6.27
C ALA A 15 11.21 2.14 -7.17
N PHE A 16 10.20 1.35 -7.51
CA PHE A 16 10.33 0.23 -8.44
C PHE A 16 10.71 0.69 -9.86
N ASP A 17 10.10 1.78 -10.35
CA ASP A 17 10.41 2.35 -11.68
C ASP A 17 11.88 2.83 -11.74
N VAL A 18 12.39 3.48 -10.69
CA VAL A 18 13.81 3.88 -10.60
C VAL A 18 14.71 2.65 -10.66
N TRP A 19 14.43 1.62 -9.86
CA TRP A 19 15.21 0.39 -9.82
C TRP A 19 15.16 -0.37 -11.16
N MET A 20 14.00 -0.45 -11.82
CA MET A 20 13.84 -1.10 -13.13
C MET A 20 14.66 -0.40 -14.21
N ARG A 21 14.74 0.94 -14.20
CA ARG A 21 15.58 1.70 -15.14
C ARG A 21 17.05 1.37 -14.97
N GLU A 22 17.53 1.20 -13.76
CA GLU A 22 18.90 0.76 -13.47
C GLU A 22 19.18 -0.65 -14.02
N GLN A 23 18.15 -1.48 -14.14
CA GLN A 23 18.22 -2.81 -14.78
C GLN A 23 18.02 -2.77 -16.31
N GLY A 24 17.83 -1.58 -16.91
CA GLY A 24 17.61 -1.41 -18.35
C GLY A 24 16.16 -1.58 -18.83
N TYR A 25 15.21 -1.67 -17.92
CA TYR A 25 13.77 -1.74 -18.23
C TYR A 25 13.14 -0.35 -18.17
N PHE A 26 12.46 0.03 -19.23
CA PHE A 26 11.78 1.32 -19.31
C PHE A 26 10.28 1.12 -19.38
N ARG A 27 9.57 1.87 -18.57
CA ARG A 27 8.12 1.88 -18.55
C ARG A 27 7.57 2.38 -19.89
N LEU A 28 6.56 1.68 -20.41
CA LEU A 28 5.85 2.09 -21.63
C LEU A 28 4.98 3.33 -21.37
N PRO A 29 4.84 4.23 -22.34
CA PRO A 29 3.98 5.41 -22.21
C PRO A 29 2.50 5.01 -22.05
N ASN A 30 1.73 5.83 -21.34
CA ASN A 30 0.29 5.67 -21.14
C ASN A 30 -0.14 4.34 -20.48
N THR A 31 0.68 3.79 -19.60
CA THR A 31 0.40 2.51 -18.90
C THR A 31 -0.03 2.66 -17.45
N ASP A 32 -0.34 3.88 -16.98
CA ASP A 32 -0.74 4.15 -15.59
C ASP A 32 -2.03 3.44 -15.17
N HIS A 33 -2.91 3.13 -16.13
CA HIS A 33 -4.16 2.43 -15.90
C HIS A 33 -3.99 0.90 -15.71
N HIS A 34 -2.78 0.38 -15.81
CA HIS A 34 -2.49 -1.02 -15.53
C HIS A 34 -1.88 -1.19 -14.14
N PHE A 35 -2.44 -2.09 -13.34
CA PHE A 35 -1.81 -2.56 -12.12
C PHE A 35 -0.62 -3.51 -12.41
N SER A 36 -0.77 -4.37 -13.44
CA SER A 36 0.26 -5.35 -13.84
C SER A 36 1.55 -4.68 -14.30
N GLN A 37 2.66 -5.03 -13.67
CA GLN A 37 4.00 -4.57 -14.07
C GLN A 37 4.38 -5.14 -15.46
N ALA A 38 3.94 -6.35 -15.81
CA ALA A 38 4.15 -6.90 -17.15
C ALA A 38 3.60 -5.98 -18.24
N LYS A 39 2.38 -5.46 -18.05
CA LYS A 39 1.77 -4.50 -18.99
C LYS A 39 2.45 -3.13 -18.96
N ARG A 40 2.94 -2.69 -17.79
CA ARG A 40 3.64 -1.41 -17.67
C ARG A 40 4.99 -1.38 -18.38
N TYR A 41 5.70 -2.49 -18.37
CA TYR A 41 7.04 -2.60 -18.97
C TYR A 41 7.06 -3.37 -20.31
N GLY A 42 5.96 -3.97 -20.73
CA GLY A 42 5.89 -4.76 -21.96
C GLY A 42 6.72 -6.04 -21.90
N ILE A 43 6.81 -6.68 -20.73
CA ILE A 43 7.56 -7.91 -20.47
C ILE A 43 6.60 -9.06 -20.10
N PRO A 44 7.07 -10.33 -20.18
CA PRO A 44 6.26 -11.47 -19.74
C PRO A 44 5.85 -11.38 -18.26
N GLU A 45 4.67 -11.93 -17.92
CA GLU A 45 4.10 -11.85 -16.56
C GLU A 45 5.03 -12.51 -15.51
N ASN A 46 5.63 -13.67 -15.84
CA ASN A 46 6.58 -14.35 -14.96
C ASN A 46 7.83 -13.50 -14.69
N GLU A 47 8.37 -12.86 -15.73
CA GLU A 47 9.54 -11.97 -15.60
C GLU A 47 9.19 -10.75 -14.73
N ALA A 48 8.01 -10.15 -14.93
CA ALA A 48 7.56 -9.04 -14.10
C ALA A 48 7.41 -9.44 -12.63
N LEU A 49 6.87 -10.62 -12.35
CA LEU A 49 6.78 -11.17 -10.99
C LEU A 49 8.16 -11.39 -10.37
N ASP A 50 9.09 -11.95 -11.13
CA ASP A 50 10.47 -12.16 -10.67
C ASP A 50 11.13 -10.82 -10.32
N LYS A 51 10.94 -9.78 -11.15
CA LYS A 51 11.44 -8.43 -10.89
C LYS A 51 10.83 -7.80 -9.63
N VAL A 52 9.54 -7.98 -9.40
CA VAL A 52 8.89 -7.52 -8.15
C VAL A 52 9.48 -8.24 -6.93
N HIS A 53 9.66 -9.55 -7.00
CA HIS A 53 10.28 -10.31 -5.92
C HIS A 53 11.74 -9.89 -5.69
N GLU A 54 12.51 -9.72 -6.75
CA GLU A 54 13.91 -9.28 -6.68
C GLU A 54 14.01 -7.90 -6.02
N PHE A 55 13.21 -6.92 -6.46
CA PHE A 55 13.18 -5.59 -5.87
C PHE A 55 12.83 -5.62 -4.38
N ASN A 56 11.80 -6.36 -4.00
CA ASN A 56 11.37 -6.46 -2.60
C ASN A 56 12.40 -7.13 -1.67
N GLN A 57 13.41 -7.80 -2.23
CA GLN A 57 14.53 -8.38 -1.48
C GLN A 57 15.77 -7.46 -1.47
N THR A 58 15.74 -6.33 -2.17
CA THR A 58 16.85 -5.37 -2.15
C THR A 58 16.80 -4.44 -0.94
N GLY A 59 17.94 -3.82 -0.63
CA GLY A 59 17.99 -2.75 0.38
C GLY A 59 17.12 -1.54 0.05
N ALA A 60 16.75 -1.34 -1.21
CA ALA A 60 15.89 -0.25 -1.66
C ALA A 60 14.51 -0.25 -0.98
N LEU A 61 14.01 -1.43 -0.57
CA LEU A 61 12.74 -1.54 0.17
C LEU A 61 12.74 -0.75 1.50
N GLY A 62 13.90 -0.55 2.10
CA GLY A 62 14.06 0.25 3.32
C GLY A 62 14.08 1.77 3.08
N PHE A 63 14.02 2.23 1.82
CA PHE A 63 14.14 3.62 1.43
C PHE A 63 13.05 4.07 0.45
N ILE A 64 11.95 3.36 0.38
CA ILE A 64 10.81 3.76 -0.46
C ILE A 64 10.28 5.10 0.05
N PRO A 65 10.12 6.12 -0.82
CA PRO A 65 9.60 7.42 -0.40
C PRO A 65 8.13 7.33 -0.01
N ALA A 66 7.73 8.10 1.00
CA ALA A 66 6.32 8.28 1.31
C ALA A 66 5.69 9.31 0.37
N PHE A 67 4.38 9.22 0.16
CA PHE A 67 3.63 10.34 -0.38
C PHE A 67 3.70 11.53 0.58
N LYS A 68 3.92 12.73 0.04
CA LYS A 68 4.12 13.92 0.87
C LYS A 68 2.96 14.16 1.85
N ASP A 69 1.74 14.02 1.37
CA ASP A 69 0.55 14.22 2.18
C ASP A 69 0.31 13.08 3.17
N SER A 70 0.77 11.86 2.87
CA SER A 70 0.67 10.76 3.84
C SER A 70 1.49 11.04 5.09
N VAL A 71 2.73 11.56 4.93
CA VAL A 71 3.55 11.93 6.10
C VAL A 71 2.86 13.03 6.91
N GLU A 72 2.35 14.06 6.24
CA GLU A 72 1.71 15.19 6.89
C GLU A 72 0.48 14.77 7.72
N TYR A 73 -0.48 14.09 7.09
CA TYR A 73 -1.76 13.81 7.73
C TYR A 73 -1.75 12.59 8.64
N VAL A 74 -0.95 11.55 8.35
CA VAL A 74 -0.79 10.41 9.26
C VAL A 74 -0.10 10.84 10.55
N THR A 75 0.98 11.64 10.45
CA THR A 75 1.64 12.14 11.67
C THR A 75 0.77 13.14 12.42
N ARG A 76 -0.05 13.92 11.73
CA ARG A 76 -1.03 14.82 12.36
C ARG A 76 -2.10 14.03 13.12
N LEU A 77 -2.72 13.04 12.50
CA LEU A 77 -3.66 12.13 13.16
C LEU A 77 -3.00 11.45 14.38
N GLY A 78 -1.76 11.00 14.27
CA GLY A 78 -1.02 10.42 15.39
C GLY A 78 -0.87 11.38 16.57
N ARG A 79 -0.59 12.67 16.33
CA ARG A 79 -0.53 13.71 17.37
C ARG A 79 -1.90 13.99 18.00
N GLU A 80 -2.98 13.77 17.27
CA GLU A 80 -4.37 13.91 17.72
C GLU A 80 -4.88 12.63 18.43
N GLY A 81 -4.02 11.63 18.61
CA GLY A 81 -4.32 10.40 19.38
C GLY A 81 -4.77 9.20 18.54
N TRP A 82 -4.79 9.32 17.21
CA TRP A 82 -5.07 8.19 16.33
C TRP A 82 -3.90 7.22 16.29
N ARG A 83 -4.21 5.93 16.18
CA ARG A 83 -3.21 4.87 15.98
C ARG A 83 -3.49 4.12 14.70
N PHE A 84 -2.46 3.50 14.15
CA PHE A 84 -2.53 2.82 12.86
C PHE A 84 -2.03 1.39 12.95
N ASP A 85 -2.72 0.50 12.26
CA ASP A 85 -2.22 -0.82 11.91
C ASP A 85 -1.95 -0.88 10.40
N VAL A 86 -0.79 -1.38 10.00
CA VAL A 86 -0.42 -1.54 8.59
C VAL A 86 -0.54 -3.01 8.20
N VAL A 87 -1.20 -3.29 7.08
CA VAL A 87 -1.32 -4.62 6.49
C VAL A 87 -0.75 -4.60 5.08
N THR A 88 0.47 -5.08 4.89
CA THR A 88 1.20 -5.04 3.61
C THR A 88 1.64 -6.43 3.14
N MET A 89 1.57 -6.67 1.82
CA MET A 89 1.84 -7.97 1.20
C MET A 89 3.15 -7.89 0.38
N ILE A 90 4.29 -8.14 1.02
CA ILE A 90 5.63 -7.96 0.42
C ILE A 90 6.47 -9.24 0.28
N GLY A 91 5.85 -10.40 0.41
CA GLY A 91 6.56 -11.69 0.37
C GLY A 91 6.87 -12.26 1.76
N LYS A 92 7.60 -13.38 1.81
CA LYS A 92 7.90 -14.11 3.06
C LYS A 92 9.28 -13.79 3.63
N ASP A 93 10.07 -12.97 2.95
CA ASP A 93 11.42 -12.65 3.36
C ASP A 93 11.42 -11.80 4.63
N LYS A 94 12.02 -12.33 5.69
CA LYS A 94 12.13 -11.65 6.98
C LYS A 94 12.98 -10.38 6.91
N TYR A 95 13.96 -10.33 6.01
CA TYR A 95 14.77 -9.14 5.80
C TYR A 95 13.92 -8.02 5.17
N ALA A 96 13.13 -8.34 4.15
CA ALA A 96 12.16 -7.41 3.57
C ALA A 96 11.16 -6.87 4.62
N HIS A 97 10.63 -7.75 5.48
CA HIS A 97 9.75 -7.34 6.58
C HIS A 97 10.44 -6.35 7.54
N ARG A 98 11.71 -6.60 7.88
CA ARG A 98 12.48 -5.69 8.74
C ARG A 98 12.70 -4.34 8.07
N LEU A 99 13.09 -4.33 6.81
CA LEU A 99 13.31 -3.10 6.04
C LEU A 99 12.03 -2.26 5.95
N ARG A 100 10.89 -2.89 5.66
CA ARG A 100 9.59 -2.22 5.61
C ARG A 100 9.24 -1.55 6.94
N LYS A 101 9.41 -2.24 8.05
CA LYS A 101 9.16 -1.70 9.40
C LYS A 101 10.06 -0.50 9.69
N ILE A 102 11.36 -0.61 9.40
CA ILE A 102 12.32 0.48 9.59
C ILE A 102 11.94 1.68 8.73
N ASN A 103 11.59 1.48 7.45
CA ASN A 103 11.19 2.56 6.54
C ASN A 103 9.96 3.31 7.09
N LEU A 104 8.91 2.59 7.45
CA LEU A 104 7.70 3.19 8.01
C LEU A 104 7.96 3.96 9.31
N GLN A 105 8.71 3.37 10.25
CA GLN A 105 9.05 4.03 11.50
C GLN A 105 9.92 5.28 11.30
N HIS A 106 10.85 5.24 10.34
CA HIS A 106 11.67 6.40 10.00
C HIS A 106 10.84 7.56 9.43
N LEU A 107 9.88 7.27 8.55
CA LEU A 107 9.09 8.29 7.86
C LEU A 107 7.94 8.87 8.71
N PHE A 108 7.31 8.05 9.53
CA PHE A 108 6.07 8.42 10.26
C PHE A 108 6.23 8.47 11.77
N GLY A 109 7.36 8.00 12.32
CA GLY A 109 7.57 7.93 13.76
C GLY A 109 6.74 6.85 14.45
N ASP A 110 6.39 7.08 15.71
CA ASP A 110 5.66 6.13 16.56
C ASP A 110 4.13 6.32 16.44
N VAL A 111 3.58 6.08 15.25
CA VAL A 111 2.13 6.14 15.00
C VAL A 111 1.50 4.75 14.80
N PHE A 112 2.34 3.72 14.59
CA PHE A 112 1.87 2.37 14.28
C PHE A 112 1.87 1.49 15.53
N ASP A 113 0.73 0.86 15.83
CA ASP A 113 0.64 -0.18 16.85
C ASP A 113 1.14 -1.50 16.31
N ASN A 114 0.74 -1.85 15.06
CA ASN A 114 1.15 -3.08 14.41
C ASN A 114 1.53 -2.84 12.94
N ILE A 115 2.53 -3.59 12.47
CA ILE A 115 2.90 -3.65 11.05
C ILE A 115 2.94 -5.12 10.64
N TYR A 116 1.85 -5.56 10.00
CA TYR A 116 1.69 -6.92 9.48
C TYR A 116 2.25 -7.02 8.07
N CYS A 117 3.44 -7.60 7.95
CA CYS A 117 4.01 -7.96 6.67
C CYS A 117 3.64 -9.40 6.34
N SER A 118 2.97 -9.65 5.24
CA SER A 118 2.51 -10.99 4.86
C SER A 118 3.11 -11.46 3.53
N GLY A 119 2.95 -12.78 3.28
CA GLY A 119 3.84 -13.49 2.39
C GLY A 119 3.44 -13.58 0.93
N ASP A 120 2.20 -13.51 0.53
CA ASP A 120 1.83 -13.70 -0.88
C ASP A 120 0.76 -12.68 -1.29
N PHE A 121 1.16 -11.73 -2.14
CA PHE A 121 0.27 -10.68 -2.66
C PHE A 121 -0.88 -11.20 -3.56
N ARG A 122 -0.93 -12.50 -3.81
CA ARG A 122 -2.05 -13.17 -4.51
C ARG A 122 -3.10 -13.72 -3.54
N LEU A 123 -2.78 -13.78 -2.24
CA LEU A 123 -3.72 -14.22 -1.22
C LEU A 123 -4.55 -13.04 -0.71
N PRO A 124 -5.81 -13.30 -0.31
CA PRO A 124 -6.67 -12.26 0.25
C PRO A 124 -6.14 -11.74 1.60
N LYS A 125 -6.37 -10.46 1.89
CA LYS A 125 -6.08 -9.85 3.20
C LYS A 125 -7.15 -10.17 4.25
N LYS A 126 -8.27 -10.73 3.84
CA LYS A 126 -9.44 -11.02 4.68
C LYS A 126 -9.10 -11.69 6.02
N GLU A 127 -8.23 -12.71 6.00
CA GLU A 127 -7.86 -13.41 7.24
C GLU A 127 -7.12 -12.52 8.24
N ILE A 128 -6.30 -11.59 7.75
CA ILE A 128 -5.58 -10.62 8.59
C ILE A 128 -6.53 -9.54 9.11
N LEU A 129 -7.57 -9.20 8.34
CA LEU A 129 -8.56 -8.18 8.68
C LEU A 129 -9.68 -8.70 9.60
N LYS A 130 -9.92 -10.01 9.68
CA LYS A 130 -10.97 -10.62 10.54
C LYS A 130 -10.94 -10.17 12.01
N PRO A 131 -9.79 -10.02 12.70
CA PRO A 131 -9.77 -9.57 14.09
C PRO A 131 -10.40 -8.18 14.32
N TYR A 132 -10.56 -7.38 13.28
CA TYR A 132 -11.12 -6.04 13.36
C TYR A 132 -12.63 -5.98 13.07
N THR A 133 -13.26 -7.13 12.80
CA THR A 133 -14.71 -7.22 12.53
C THR A 133 -15.52 -6.58 13.66
N GLY A 134 -16.42 -5.66 13.30
CA GLY A 134 -17.32 -4.99 14.25
C GLY A 134 -16.70 -3.87 15.07
N LEU A 135 -15.43 -3.50 14.82
CA LEU A 135 -14.76 -2.43 15.55
C LEU A 135 -14.91 -1.05 14.90
N ASN A 136 -15.64 -0.94 13.79
CA ASN A 136 -15.84 0.31 13.03
C ASN A 136 -14.53 1.01 12.63
N TYR A 137 -13.49 0.23 12.35
CA TYR A 137 -12.22 0.79 11.91
C TYR A 137 -12.27 1.16 10.44
N ILE A 138 -11.62 2.26 10.09
CA ILE A 138 -11.38 2.66 8.71
C ILE A 138 -10.30 1.73 8.13
N TRP A 139 -10.57 1.17 6.93
CA TRP A 139 -9.61 0.42 6.12
C TRP A 139 -9.28 1.21 4.86
N VAL A 140 -8.01 1.59 4.67
CA VAL A 140 -7.53 2.33 3.51
C VAL A 140 -6.71 1.42 2.61
N GLU A 141 -7.10 1.33 1.33
CA GLU A 141 -6.53 0.39 0.35
C GLU A 141 -6.50 1.02 -1.05
N ASP A 142 -5.61 0.56 -1.94
CA ASP A 142 -5.56 0.97 -3.34
C ASP A 142 -5.96 -0.15 -4.33
N ARG A 143 -5.94 -1.41 -3.88
CA ARG A 143 -6.36 -2.57 -4.68
C ARG A 143 -7.80 -2.95 -4.39
N LEU A 144 -8.59 -3.08 -5.45
CA LEU A 144 -10.03 -3.33 -5.31
C LEU A 144 -10.37 -4.72 -4.73
N ASP A 145 -9.55 -5.74 -5.00
CA ASP A 145 -9.72 -7.06 -4.39
C ASP A 145 -9.53 -7.02 -2.87
N TYR A 146 -8.50 -6.33 -2.39
CA TYR A 146 -8.27 -6.15 -0.96
C TYR A 146 -9.24 -5.15 -0.30
N ALA A 147 -9.71 -4.17 -1.05
CA ALA A 147 -10.79 -3.29 -0.56
C ALA A 147 -12.09 -4.08 -0.33
N LYS A 148 -12.42 -5.02 -1.23
CA LYS A 148 -13.56 -5.94 -1.07
C LYS A 148 -13.39 -6.84 0.15
N ASP A 149 -12.18 -7.34 0.44
CA ASP A 149 -11.88 -8.09 1.67
C ASP A 149 -12.27 -7.28 2.92
N GLY A 150 -11.98 -5.98 2.94
CA GLY A 150 -12.36 -5.07 4.02
C GLY A 150 -13.89 -4.94 4.19
N LEU A 151 -14.61 -4.73 3.07
CA LEU A 151 -16.08 -4.69 3.10
C LEU A 151 -16.69 -6.00 3.60
N GLU A 152 -16.15 -7.15 3.16
CA GLU A 152 -16.65 -8.46 3.57
C GLU A 152 -16.49 -8.75 5.07
N VAL A 153 -15.50 -8.15 5.72
CA VAL A 153 -15.33 -8.24 7.18
C VAL A 153 -15.99 -7.08 7.94
N GLY A 154 -16.69 -6.19 7.23
CA GLY A 154 -17.48 -5.12 7.83
C GLY A 154 -16.68 -3.90 8.25
N LEU A 155 -15.55 -3.60 7.59
CA LEU A 155 -14.77 -2.38 7.81
C LEU A 155 -15.31 -1.21 6.99
N ASP A 156 -15.14 0.00 7.50
CA ASP A 156 -15.39 1.24 6.77
C ASP A 156 -14.28 1.45 5.73
N THR A 157 -14.50 0.94 4.52
CA THR A 157 -13.47 0.80 3.50
C THR A 157 -13.39 2.01 2.58
N ILE A 158 -12.21 2.57 2.45
CA ILE A 158 -11.89 3.72 1.60
C ILE A 158 -10.83 3.30 0.57
N VAL A 159 -11.08 3.59 -0.71
CA VAL A 159 -10.10 3.34 -1.78
C VAL A 159 -9.35 4.62 -2.13
N MET A 160 -8.01 4.54 -2.10
CA MET A 160 -7.14 5.59 -2.64
C MET A 160 -7.20 5.58 -4.17
N ASP A 161 -7.53 6.73 -4.79
CA ASP A 161 -7.75 6.84 -6.25
C ASP A 161 -6.45 6.75 -7.05
N TRP A 162 -6.36 5.71 -7.88
CA TRP A 162 -5.31 5.54 -8.87
C TRP A 162 -5.91 5.20 -10.23
N PRO A 163 -5.24 5.53 -11.36
CA PRO A 163 -5.76 5.21 -12.69
C PRO A 163 -6.13 3.74 -12.89
N TYR A 164 -5.40 2.82 -12.26
CA TYR A 164 -5.61 1.37 -12.39
C TYR A 164 -6.78 0.82 -11.57
N ASN A 165 -7.37 1.59 -10.67
CA ASN A 165 -8.45 1.12 -9.80
C ASN A 165 -9.77 1.90 -9.97
N ARG A 166 -9.91 2.75 -11.01
CA ARG A 166 -11.08 3.62 -11.18
C ARG A 166 -12.34 2.89 -11.53
N GLU A 167 -12.24 1.73 -12.16
CA GLU A 167 -13.40 0.92 -12.52
C GLU A 167 -13.69 -0.13 -11.46
N GLY A 168 -14.98 -0.44 -11.23
CA GLY A 168 -15.40 -1.55 -10.37
C GLY A 168 -15.41 -1.27 -8.86
N TRP A 169 -15.45 -0.01 -8.44
CA TRP A 169 -15.62 0.40 -7.05
C TRP A 169 -16.71 1.47 -6.92
N GLU A 170 -17.76 1.16 -6.15
CA GLU A 170 -18.89 2.05 -5.87
C GLU A 170 -18.84 2.65 -4.46
N GLY A 171 -17.90 2.19 -3.62
CA GLY A 171 -17.70 2.68 -2.26
C GLY A 171 -16.96 4.02 -2.20
N LYS A 172 -16.59 4.41 -0.98
CA LYS A 172 -15.84 5.66 -0.74
C LYS A 172 -14.49 5.63 -1.44
N ARG A 173 -14.18 6.73 -2.14
CA ARG A 173 -12.92 6.95 -2.83
C ARG A 173 -12.34 8.29 -2.45
N VAL A 174 -11.04 8.37 -2.25
CA VAL A 174 -10.29 9.58 -1.91
C VAL A 174 -9.06 9.72 -2.78
N LYS A 175 -8.57 10.94 -2.93
CA LYS A 175 -7.38 11.26 -3.73
C LYS A 175 -6.16 11.61 -2.88
N SER A 176 -6.35 11.74 -1.56
CA SER A 176 -5.30 12.23 -0.67
C SER A 176 -5.54 11.79 0.77
N TRP A 177 -4.47 11.79 1.56
CA TRP A 177 -4.56 11.62 3.01
C TRP A 177 -5.27 12.80 3.70
N LYS A 178 -5.27 13.97 3.07
CA LYS A 178 -6.10 15.09 3.55
C LYS A 178 -7.59 14.72 3.59
N GLU A 179 -8.10 14.11 2.54
CA GLU A 179 -9.51 13.68 2.49
C GLU A 179 -9.83 12.59 3.53
N ILE A 180 -8.86 11.69 3.81
CA ILE A 180 -8.99 10.69 4.89
C ILE A 180 -9.01 11.39 6.25
N TYR A 181 -8.11 12.36 6.46
CA TYR A 181 -8.08 13.15 7.68
C TYR A 181 -9.42 13.86 7.92
N ASP A 182 -9.91 14.58 6.92
CA ASP A 182 -11.19 15.30 7.00
C ASP A 182 -12.35 14.31 7.31
N TYR A 183 -12.32 13.12 6.72
CA TYR A 183 -13.32 12.10 6.98
C TYR A 183 -13.24 11.49 8.39
N ALA A 184 -12.06 11.23 8.88
CA ALA A 184 -11.86 10.60 10.19
C ALA A 184 -12.17 11.54 11.36
N THR A 185 -12.10 12.87 11.13
CA THR A 185 -12.20 13.89 12.20
C THR A 185 -13.51 14.69 12.18
N HIS A 186 -14.38 14.46 11.19
CA HIS A 186 -15.69 15.14 11.05
C HIS A 186 -16.84 14.14 10.92
#